data_79d233a47d2a3703184a90697224a21a
#
_entry.id   79d233a47d2a3703184a90697224a21a
#
_cell.length_a   1.000
_cell.length_b   1.000
_cell.length_c   1.000
_cell.angle_alpha   90.00
_cell.angle_beta   90.00
_cell.angle_gamma   90.00
#
_symmetry.space_group_name_H-M   'P 1'
#
loop_
_entity.id
_entity.type
_entity.pdbx_description
1 polymer ?
#
loop_
_entity_poly.entity_id
_entity_poly.type
_entity_poly.pdbx_seq_one_letter_code
_entity_poly.pdbx_strand_id
1 'polypeptide(L)'
;MHVAPGTGNYAYLGDLNHNGIADPDEFVPARFDGDYVAITVPTDEMYPIIDLKTSTRVRFTPAKFIRRGSGFMGDALSAVSTETYARIEEKSSEHDLKEIYLLNLNHFLQDSTTLAGSQLFTQDLFLFEGQTLFTMRGRYSQTHGLINFAGGIEHSYGRERSVRLRWQLVPEISNQLDYVNKIDRVSSQEVSTRVHDILSNSVSLDISYRPEQNLELGMKFDIAKSTDRFQTPDLGASLNAQSVRLVYAFQGAGQARVEGSREEELVGRTLDSYPYELTGGRVAGKTWIWRAGFDYRVTAFIQASATYDGRTEGGSPPVHTARAEVRAFF
;
A
#
# COMPACT_ATOMS: atom_id res chain seq x y z
N MET A 1 4.62 35.34 4.21
CA MET A 1 3.45 36.24 4.39
C MET A 1 3.25 36.49 5.87
N HIS A 2 3.13 37.75 6.29
CA HIS A 2 2.85 38.13 7.68
C HIS A 2 1.39 37.83 8.04
N VAL A 3 1.17 37.24 9.21
CA VAL A 3 -0.17 36.89 9.75
C VAL A 3 -0.35 37.43 11.15
N ALA A 4 -1.47 37.17 11.78
CA ALA A 4 -1.70 37.64 13.16
C ALA A 4 -0.67 36.99 14.11
N PRO A 5 -0.18 37.72 15.13
CA PRO A 5 0.79 37.24 16.10
C PRO A 5 0.40 35.88 16.69
N GLY A 6 1.33 34.93 16.68
CA GLY A 6 1.12 33.58 17.19
C GLY A 6 0.29 32.64 16.29
N THR A 7 -0.08 33.07 15.07
CA THR A 7 -0.82 32.21 14.13
C THR A 7 0.04 31.70 12.97
N GLY A 8 1.30 32.15 12.88
CA GLY A 8 2.27 31.73 11.88
C GLY A 8 3.12 30.58 12.31
N ASN A 9 3.86 30.02 11.35
CA ASN A 9 4.78 28.90 11.55
C ASN A 9 6.25 29.35 11.54
N TYR A 10 6.50 30.63 11.29
CA TYR A 10 7.84 31.22 11.21
C TYR A 10 7.92 32.53 11.96
N ALA A 11 9.09 32.82 12.54
CA ALA A 11 9.45 34.09 13.11
C ALA A 11 10.55 34.76 12.26
N TYR A 12 10.46 36.06 12.02
CA TYR A 12 11.46 36.82 11.29
C TYR A 12 12.58 37.30 12.24
N LEU A 13 13.81 36.99 11.87
CA LEU A 13 15.01 37.33 12.66
C LEU A 13 15.55 38.77 12.39
N GLY A 14 14.99 39.43 11.41
CA GLY A 14 15.50 40.70 10.91
C GLY A 14 16.36 40.55 9.65
N ASP A 15 16.63 41.67 8.99
CA ASP A 15 17.48 41.72 7.79
C ASP A 15 18.95 41.44 8.18
N LEU A 16 19.36 40.19 8.08
CA LEU A 16 20.67 39.70 8.49
C LEU A 16 21.77 40.06 7.47
N ASN A 17 21.43 40.20 6.21
CA ASN A 17 22.36 40.51 5.13
C ASN A 17 22.36 41.99 4.74
N HIS A 18 21.48 42.80 5.36
CA HIS A 18 21.33 44.27 5.19
C HIS A 18 21.00 44.67 3.74
N ASN A 19 20.24 43.81 3.01
CA ASN A 19 19.83 44.12 1.64
C ASN A 19 18.44 44.82 1.56
N GLY A 20 17.74 44.92 2.66
CA GLY A 20 16.39 45.52 2.74
C GLY A 20 15.27 44.64 2.21
N ILE A 21 15.55 43.37 1.92
CA ILE A 21 14.61 42.37 1.42
C ILE A 21 14.53 41.25 2.46
N ALA A 22 13.32 40.81 2.79
CA ALA A 22 13.14 39.69 3.69
C ALA A 22 13.38 38.37 2.93
N ASP A 23 14.54 37.80 3.08
CA ASP A 23 14.98 36.57 2.43
C ASP A 23 14.56 35.32 3.23
N PRO A 24 14.37 34.13 2.59
CA PRO A 24 13.99 32.90 3.29
C PRO A 24 14.91 32.53 4.45
N ASP A 25 16.21 32.81 4.35
CA ASP A 25 17.21 32.49 5.38
C ASP A 25 17.08 33.33 6.66
N GLU A 26 16.27 34.36 6.62
CA GLU A 26 16.00 35.26 7.75
C GLU A 26 14.78 34.84 8.56
N PHE A 27 14.14 33.73 8.18
CA PHE A 27 13.00 33.17 8.88
C PHE A 27 13.37 31.86 9.56
N VAL A 28 12.96 31.71 10.82
CA VAL A 28 13.12 30.47 11.57
C VAL A 28 11.78 29.85 11.89
N PRO A 29 11.65 28.50 11.89
CA PRO A 29 10.42 27.83 12.30
C PRO A 29 10.06 28.18 13.75
N ALA A 30 8.83 28.64 13.96
CA ALA A 30 8.28 28.97 15.27
C ALA A 30 6.98 28.17 15.52
N ARG A 31 6.91 27.43 16.64
CA ARG A 31 5.77 26.54 16.92
C ARG A 31 4.55 27.26 17.49
N PHE A 32 4.74 28.34 18.26
CA PHE A 32 3.64 28.95 19.04
C PHE A 32 3.59 30.46 18.97
N ASP A 33 4.60 31.13 18.47
CA ASP A 33 4.80 32.57 18.48
C ASP A 33 5.21 33.12 17.11
N GLY A 34 4.98 32.37 16.06
CA GLY A 34 5.27 32.78 14.69
C GLY A 34 4.26 33.82 14.18
N ASP A 35 4.78 34.81 13.46
CA ASP A 35 3.99 35.89 12.85
C ASP A 35 3.98 35.77 11.32
N TYR A 36 4.62 34.74 10.77
CA TYR A 36 4.75 34.52 9.33
C TYR A 36 4.35 33.10 8.93
N VAL A 37 3.78 32.99 7.74
CA VAL A 37 3.54 31.71 7.05
C VAL A 37 4.24 31.72 5.70
N ALA A 38 4.84 30.58 5.33
CA ALA A 38 5.33 30.37 3.98
C ALA A 38 4.12 30.13 3.05
N ILE A 39 4.03 30.92 2.00
CA ILE A 39 3.04 30.71 0.93
C ILE A 39 3.76 30.51 -0.38
N THR A 40 3.32 29.54 -1.16
CA THR A 40 3.78 29.34 -2.54
C THR A 40 2.88 30.15 -3.46
N VAL A 41 3.46 31.10 -4.16
CA VAL A 41 2.76 31.89 -5.18
C VAL A 41 3.18 31.36 -6.55
N PRO A 42 2.24 30.96 -7.42
CA PRO A 42 2.60 30.60 -8.79
C PRO A 42 3.25 31.81 -9.48
N THR A 43 4.37 31.58 -10.14
CA THR A 43 5.03 32.59 -10.98
C THR A 43 4.68 32.35 -12.43
N ASP A 44 4.74 33.40 -13.25
CA ASP A 44 4.57 33.29 -14.71
C ASP A 44 5.84 32.74 -15.41
N GLU A 45 6.91 32.55 -14.65
CA GLU A 45 8.17 31.99 -15.18
C GLU A 45 8.03 30.47 -15.36
N MET A 46 8.15 30.03 -16.61
CA MET A 46 8.15 28.61 -16.96
C MET A 46 9.58 28.12 -17.04
N TYR A 47 9.90 27.12 -16.22
CA TYR A 47 11.17 26.42 -16.32
C TYR A 47 11.02 25.17 -17.20
N PRO A 48 11.98 24.91 -18.11
CA PRO A 48 11.96 23.68 -18.90
C PRO A 48 12.12 22.46 -17.97
N ILE A 49 11.21 21.52 -18.08
CA ILE A 49 11.26 20.24 -17.36
C ILE A 49 11.24 19.08 -18.33
N ILE A 50 11.90 18.00 -17.97
CA ILE A 50 11.86 16.72 -18.67
C ILE A 50 10.92 15.79 -17.89
N ASP A 51 9.93 15.21 -18.56
CA ASP A 51 9.06 14.17 -18.01
C ASP A 51 9.44 12.82 -18.64
N LEU A 52 10.14 11.99 -17.89
CA LEU A 52 10.56 10.64 -18.29
C LEU A 52 9.59 9.63 -17.68
N LYS A 53 9.09 8.71 -18.50
CA LYS A 53 8.34 7.53 -18.05
C LYS A 53 8.81 6.32 -18.83
N THR A 54 9.41 5.39 -18.14
CA THR A 54 9.86 4.14 -18.74
C THR A 54 9.47 2.95 -17.88
N SER A 55 9.12 1.84 -18.50
CA SER A 55 8.89 0.59 -17.81
C SER A 55 9.34 -0.59 -18.67
N THR A 56 9.89 -1.59 -18.00
CA THR A 56 10.36 -2.82 -18.62
C THR A 56 9.81 -4.01 -17.86
N ARG A 57 9.30 -5.01 -18.58
CA ARG A 57 8.88 -6.29 -18.02
C ARG A 57 9.55 -7.43 -18.77
N VAL A 58 10.27 -8.24 -18.04
CA VAL A 58 10.95 -9.43 -18.58
C VAL A 58 10.46 -10.66 -17.85
N ARG A 59 9.90 -11.62 -18.58
CA ARG A 59 9.50 -12.91 -18.03
C ARG A 59 10.32 -14.02 -18.64
N PHE A 60 10.95 -14.80 -17.78
CA PHE A 60 11.74 -15.95 -18.16
C PHE A 60 11.09 -17.24 -17.66
N THR A 61 10.80 -18.16 -18.56
CA THR A 61 10.13 -19.45 -18.28
C THR A 61 10.97 -20.57 -18.88
N PRO A 62 11.89 -21.15 -18.11
CA PRO A 62 12.79 -22.22 -18.59
C PRO A 62 12.07 -23.42 -19.19
N ALA A 63 10.88 -23.74 -18.70
CA ALA A 63 10.06 -24.84 -19.22
C ALA A 63 9.75 -24.76 -20.72
N LYS A 64 9.89 -23.59 -21.36
CA LYS A 64 9.74 -23.42 -22.81
C LYS A 64 10.93 -23.93 -23.61
N PHE A 65 12.10 -24.03 -22.96
CA PHE A 65 13.36 -24.39 -23.58
C PHE A 65 13.88 -25.78 -23.14
N ILE A 66 13.46 -26.24 -21.96
CA ILE A 66 13.92 -27.48 -21.32
C ILE A 66 12.75 -28.45 -21.29
N ARG A 67 12.93 -29.65 -21.88
CA ARG A 67 11.93 -30.72 -21.82
C ARG A 67 11.87 -31.30 -20.41
N ARG A 68 10.65 -31.51 -19.91
CA ARG A 68 10.42 -32.28 -18.70
C ARG A 68 10.91 -33.73 -18.93
N GLY A 69 11.55 -34.30 -17.91
CA GLY A 69 12.15 -35.64 -18.01
C GLY A 69 13.61 -35.67 -18.48
N SER A 70 14.27 -34.50 -18.58
CA SER A 70 15.71 -34.42 -18.90
C SER A 70 16.64 -34.64 -17.69
N GLY A 71 16.11 -35.25 -16.64
CA GLY A 71 16.79 -35.48 -15.36
C GLY A 71 16.44 -34.47 -14.28
N PHE A 72 16.89 -34.71 -13.03
CA PHE A 72 16.54 -33.91 -11.85
C PHE A 72 16.72 -32.38 -12.05
N MET A 73 17.85 -31.99 -12.67
CA MET A 73 18.12 -30.55 -12.93
C MET A 73 17.15 -29.94 -13.94
N GLY A 74 16.82 -30.72 -15.01
CA GLY A 74 15.86 -30.24 -16.02
C GLY A 74 14.45 -30.10 -15.47
N ASP A 75 14.03 -31.04 -14.65
CA ASP A 75 12.71 -31.01 -14.00
C ASP A 75 12.63 -29.87 -12.97
N ALA A 76 13.67 -29.64 -12.18
CA ALA A 76 13.75 -28.51 -11.25
C ALA A 76 13.70 -27.17 -11.99
N LEU A 77 14.48 -26.97 -13.05
CA LEU A 77 14.47 -25.75 -13.84
C LEU A 77 13.13 -25.53 -14.56
N SER A 78 12.48 -26.59 -15.02
CA SER A 78 11.16 -26.51 -15.66
C SER A 78 10.03 -26.12 -14.70
N ALA A 79 10.23 -26.29 -13.39
CA ALA A 79 9.26 -25.91 -12.35
C ALA A 79 9.34 -24.42 -11.96
N VAL A 80 10.40 -23.72 -12.39
CA VAL A 80 10.66 -22.33 -12.03
C VAL A 80 10.29 -21.39 -13.16
N SER A 81 9.67 -20.25 -12.85
CA SER A 81 9.57 -19.11 -13.76
C SER A 81 9.85 -17.81 -12.99
N THR A 82 10.38 -16.81 -13.67
CA THR A 82 10.70 -15.51 -13.06
C THR A 82 10.12 -14.39 -13.88
N GLU A 83 9.72 -13.31 -13.19
CA GLU A 83 9.27 -12.08 -13.82
C GLU A 83 9.93 -10.89 -13.12
N THR A 84 10.64 -10.08 -13.91
CA THR A 84 11.25 -8.84 -13.47
C THR A 84 10.46 -7.68 -14.05
N TYR A 85 10.10 -6.73 -13.22
CA TYR A 85 9.47 -5.48 -13.63
C TYR A 85 10.23 -4.30 -13.05
N ALA A 86 10.59 -3.36 -13.90
CA ALA A 86 11.22 -2.10 -13.52
C ALA A 86 10.44 -0.95 -14.14
N ARG A 87 10.23 0.12 -13.37
CA ARG A 87 9.57 1.36 -13.80
C ARG A 87 10.31 2.55 -13.20
N ILE A 88 10.56 3.55 -14.03
CA ILE A 88 11.15 4.83 -13.65
C ILE A 88 10.23 5.92 -14.18
N GLU A 89 9.83 6.81 -13.30
CA GLU A 89 9.09 8.01 -13.63
C GLU A 89 9.78 9.17 -12.95
N GLU A 90 10.12 10.22 -13.70
CA GLU A 90 10.78 11.38 -13.15
C GLU A 90 10.45 12.64 -13.93
N LYS A 91 10.15 13.69 -13.20
CA LYS A 91 10.14 15.07 -13.68
C LYS A 91 11.36 15.78 -13.14
N SER A 92 12.23 16.20 -14.04
CA SER A 92 13.53 16.76 -13.69
C SER A 92 13.81 18.06 -14.43
N SER A 93 14.56 18.93 -13.81
CA SER A 93 15.16 20.11 -14.44
C SER A 93 16.55 19.81 -15.03
N GLU A 94 16.96 18.53 -15.11
CA GLU A 94 18.23 18.11 -15.67
C GLU A 94 18.35 18.53 -17.14
N HIS A 95 19.53 19.03 -17.52
CA HIS A 95 19.79 19.51 -18.88
C HIS A 95 20.56 18.50 -19.74
N ASP A 96 21.20 17.49 -19.13
CA ASP A 96 21.94 16.48 -19.89
C ASP A 96 21.05 15.33 -20.35
N LEU A 97 20.54 15.49 -21.56
CA LEU A 97 19.70 14.49 -22.22
C LEU A 97 20.38 13.13 -22.40
N LYS A 98 21.73 13.08 -22.47
CA LYS A 98 22.44 11.82 -22.68
C LYS A 98 22.31 10.90 -21.46
N GLU A 99 22.43 11.45 -20.26
CA GLU A 99 22.29 10.69 -19.02
C GLU A 99 20.88 10.11 -18.88
N ILE A 100 19.88 10.86 -19.32
CA ILE A 100 18.49 10.43 -19.32
C ILE A 100 18.25 9.30 -20.34
N TYR A 101 18.72 9.47 -21.59
CA TYR A 101 18.55 8.45 -22.63
C TYR A 101 19.35 7.17 -22.38
N LEU A 102 20.51 7.28 -21.74
CA LEU A 102 21.31 6.10 -21.33
C LEU A 102 20.75 5.42 -20.09
N LEU A 103 19.68 5.95 -19.48
CA LEU A 103 19.08 5.44 -18.25
C LEU A 103 20.12 5.23 -17.14
N ASN A 104 21.02 6.21 -16.97
CA ASN A 104 22.00 6.18 -15.91
C ASN A 104 21.31 6.36 -14.54
N LEU A 105 21.07 5.27 -13.84
CA LEU A 105 20.30 5.25 -12.59
C LEU A 105 20.88 6.16 -11.50
N ASN A 106 22.16 6.51 -11.57
CA ASN A 106 22.78 7.41 -10.60
C ASN A 106 22.38 8.87 -10.80
N HIS A 107 21.81 9.23 -11.94
CA HIS A 107 21.33 10.58 -12.25
C HIS A 107 19.83 10.78 -11.97
N PHE A 108 19.14 9.72 -11.54
CA PHE A 108 17.72 9.80 -11.17
C PHE A 108 17.54 10.00 -9.66
N LEU A 109 16.47 10.67 -9.27
CA LEU A 109 16.10 10.96 -7.88
C LEU A 109 17.18 11.74 -7.12
N GLN A 110 17.72 12.78 -7.76
CA GLN A 110 18.67 13.71 -7.12
C GLN A 110 17.95 14.91 -6.53
N ASP A 111 18.33 15.30 -5.31
CA ASP A 111 17.76 16.44 -4.60
C ASP A 111 17.87 17.77 -5.35
N SER A 112 18.91 17.90 -6.19
CA SER A 112 19.21 19.15 -6.90
C SER A 112 18.40 19.34 -8.18
N THR A 113 18.00 18.27 -8.85
CA THR A 113 17.41 18.32 -10.20
C THR A 113 16.03 17.71 -10.29
N THR A 114 15.69 16.75 -9.42
CA THR A 114 14.40 16.07 -9.46
C THR A 114 13.31 16.90 -8.78
N LEU A 115 12.24 17.19 -9.49
CA LEU A 115 11.03 17.82 -8.94
C LEU A 115 10.08 16.78 -8.32
N ALA A 116 9.89 15.69 -9.04
CA ALA A 116 9.13 14.54 -8.55
C ALA A 116 9.54 13.30 -9.32
N GLY A 117 9.78 12.20 -8.63
CA GLY A 117 10.17 10.97 -9.28
C GLY A 117 9.88 9.74 -8.44
N SER A 118 9.79 8.60 -9.11
CA SER A 118 9.68 7.29 -8.47
C SER A 118 10.38 6.22 -9.29
N GLN A 119 11.03 5.31 -8.60
CA GLN A 119 11.61 4.09 -9.14
C GLN A 119 10.96 2.90 -8.46
N LEU A 120 10.49 1.94 -9.25
CA LEU A 120 9.93 0.69 -8.78
C LEU A 120 10.69 -0.47 -9.43
N PHE A 121 11.19 -1.36 -8.60
CA PHE A 121 11.75 -2.64 -9.03
C PHE A 121 10.97 -3.76 -8.36
N THR A 122 10.52 -4.74 -9.14
CA THR A 122 9.83 -5.93 -8.64
C THR A 122 10.41 -7.17 -9.29
N GLN A 123 10.75 -8.17 -8.48
CA GLN A 123 11.19 -9.49 -8.90
C GLN A 123 10.25 -10.53 -8.33
N ASP A 124 9.60 -11.28 -9.19
CA ASP A 124 8.78 -12.44 -8.85
C ASP A 124 9.50 -13.74 -9.22
N LEU A 125 9.44 -14.70 -8.32
CA LEU A 125 9.87 -16.07 -8.52
C LEU A 125 8.67 -16.98 -8.31
N PHE A 126 8.33 -17.77 -9.33
CA PHE A 126 7.24 -18.74 -9.27
C PHE A 126 7.79 -20.14 -9.29
N LEU A 127 7.32 -20.99 -8.39
CA LEU A 127 7.58 -22.41 -8.38
C LEU A 127 6.27 -23.16 -8.62
N PHE A 128 6.32 -24.15 -9.49
CA PHE A 128 5.18 -25.00 -9.87
C PHE A 128 3.97 -24.19 -10.38
N GLU A 129 4.25 -23.12 -11.13
CA GLU A 129 3.20 -22.27 -11.69
C GLU A 129 2.22 -23.08 -12.55
N GLY A 130 0.91 -22.87 -12.34
CA GLY A 130 -0.14 -23.57 -13.05
C GLY A 130 -0.46 -24.98 -12.52
N GLN A 131 0.20 -25.44 -11.46
CA GLN A 131 -0.21 -26.67 -10.78
C GLN A 131 -1.29 -26.37 -9.73
N THR A 132 -2.26 -27.27 -9.61
CA THR A 132 -3.37 -27.14 -8.64
C THR A 132 -2.97 -27.59 -7.24
N LEU A 133 -2.14 -28.65 -7.13
CA LEU A 133 -1.76 -29.24 -5.85
C LEU A 133 -0.93 -28.31 -4.99
N PHE A 134 0.06 -27.65 -5.60
CA PHE A 134 0.96 -26.75 -4.87
C PHE A 134 1.56 -25.71 -5.81
N THR A 135 1.53 -24.45 -5.38
CA THR A 135 2.24 -23.34 -6.03
C THR A 135 2.90 -22.48 -4.98
N MET A 136 4.06 -21.94 -5.30
CA MET A 136 4.76 -20.96 -4.47
C MET A 136 5.15 -19.76 -5.30
N ARG A 137 4.99 -18.57 -4.73
CA ARG A 137 5.47 -17.30 -5.29
C ARG A 137 6.29 -16.57 -4.25
N GLY A 138 7.52 -16.26 -4.57
CA GLY A 138 8.35 -15.30 -3.86
C GLY A 138 8.34 -13.97 -4.58
N ARG A 139 8.15 -12.87 -3.85
CA ARG A 139 8.21 -11.51 -4.39
C ARG A 139 9.20 -10.66 -3.61
N TYR A 140 10.03 -9.94 -4.33
CA TYR A 140 10.79 -8.80 -3.84
C TYR A 140 10.33 -7.56 -4.58
N SER A 141 9.94 -6.52 -3.87
CA SER A 141 9.57 -5.22 -4.44
C SER A 141 10.29 -4.12 -3.69
N GLN A 142 10.82 -3.14 -4.41
CA GLN A 142 11.50 -1.99 -3.85
C GLN A 142 11.05 -0.74 -4.59
N THR A 143 10.68 0.29 -3.83
CA THR A 143 10.25 1.59 -4.35
C THR A 143 11.09 2.67 -3.72
N HIS A 144 11.57 3.58 -4.52
CA HIS A 144 12.17 4.84 -4.11
C HIS A 144 11.34 5.97 -4.69
N GLY A 145 11.10 7.00 -3.93
CA GLY A 145 10.43 8.21 -4.39
C GLY A 145 11.11 9.45 -3.85
N LEU A 146 11.05 10.52 -4.61
CA LEU A 146 11.49 11.86 -4.25
C LEU A 146 10.45 12.85 -4.74
N ILE A 147 10.04 13.76 -3.88
CA ILE A 147 9.17 14.88 -4.23
C ILE A 147 9.79 16.14 -3.62
N ASN A 148 10.03 17.11 -4.48
CA ASN A 148 10.45 18.45 -4.09
C ASN A 148 9.23 19.37 -4.13
N PHE A 149 8.90 19.96 -3.00
CA PHE A 149 7.79 20.91 -2.88
C PHE A 149 8.25 22.15 -2.08
N ALA A 150 7.43 23.17 -2.01
CA ALA A 150 7.79 24.44 -1.39
C ALA A 150 8.25 24.34 0.08
N GLY A 151 7.85 23.27 0.78
CA GLY A 151 8.25 22.99 2.16
C GLY A 151 9.46 22.08 2.30
N GLY A 152 10.19 21.78 1.22
CA GLY A 152 11.40 20.95 1.27
C GLY A 152 11.32 19.66 0.46
N ILE A 153 12.30 18.80 0.62
CA ILE A 153 12.45 17.56 -0.12
C ILE A 153 11.96 16.40 0.76
N GLU A 154 11.06 15.59 0.23
CA GLU A 154 10.58 14.36 0.86
C GLU A 154 11.09 13.15 0.07
N HIS A 155 11.77 12.24 0.78
CA HIS A 155 12.18 10.94 0.26
C HIS A 155 11.26 9.84 0.81
N SER A 156 10.80 8.99 -0.06
CA SER A 156 10.07 7.77 0.31
C SER A 156 10.85 6.52 -0.10
N TYR A 157 10.85 5.54 0.79
CA TYR A 157 11.46 4.24 0.56
C TYR A 157 10.52 3.14 1.00
N GLY A 158 10.14 2.27 0.08
CA GLY A 158 9.36 1.07 0.33
C GLY A 158 10.14 -0.18 -0.06
N ARG A 159 10.11 -1.21 0.79
CA ARG A 159 10.63 -2.54 0.46
C ARG A 159 9.67 -3.60 0.97
N GLU A 160 9.27 -4.50 0.08
CA GLU A 160 8.45 -5.65 0.42
C GLU A 160 9.16 -6.94 0.01
N ARG A 161 9.15 -7.91 0.91
CA ARG A 161 9.53 -9.30 0.66
C ARG A 161 8.35 -10.16 1.05
N SER A 162 7.82 -10.90 0.12
CA SER A 162 6.67 -11.76 0.42
C SER A 162 6.83 -13.14 -0.18
N VAL A 163 6.26 -14.12 0.53
CA VAL A 163 6.16 -15.51 0.09
C VAL A 163 4.71 -15.90 0.19
N ARG A 164 4.16 -16.39 -0.92
CA ARG A 164 2.82 -16.95 -0.99
C ARG A 164 2.90 -18.43 -1.33
N LEU A 165 2.28 -19.24 -0.51
CA LEU A 165 2.10 -20.66 -0.72
C LEU A 165 0.61 -20.93 -0.95
N ARG A 166 0.29 -21.68 -1.98
CA ARG A 166 -1.05 -22.23 -2.21
C ARG A 166 -0.96 -23.73 -2.32
N TRP A 167 -1.88 -24.40 -1.66
CA TRP A 167 -1.97 -25.86 -1.78
C TRP A 167 -3.43 -26.31 -1.71
N GLN A 168 -3.72 -27.35 -2.47
CA GLN A 168 -5.04 -27.97 -2.57
C GLN A 168 -4.85 -29.49 -2.60
N LEU A 169 -4.86 -30.09 -1.41
CA LEU A 169 -4.66 -31.53 -1.28
C LEU A 169 -5.90 -32.32 -1.69
N VAL A 170 -7.07 -31.75 -1.48
CA VAL A 170 -8.35 -32.28 -1.94
C VAL A 170 -9.09 -31.17 -2.71
N PRO A 171 -9.89 -31.54 -3.73
CA PRO A 171 -10.53 -30.54 -4.60
C PRO A 171 -11.41 -29.54 -3.87
N GLU A 172 -11.97 -29.95 -2.74
CA GLU A 172 -12.91 -29.14 -1.94
C GLU A 172 -12.21 -28.12 -1.03
N ILE A 173 -10.91 -28.33 -0.69
CA ILE A 173 -10.18 -27.51 0.27
C ILE A 173 -9.01 -26.84 -0.40
N SER A 174 -9.05 -25.53 -0.52
CA SER A 174 -7.92 -24.70 -0.95
C SER A 174 -7.38 -23.88 0.20
N ASN A 175 -6.07 -23.82 0.30
CA ASN A 175 -5.37 -23.08 1.36
C ASN A 175 -4.38 -22.12 0.73
N GLN A 176 -4.24 -20.93 1.33
CA GLN A 176 -3.23 -19.96 0.98
C GLN A 176 -2.57 -19.43 2.25
N LEU A 177 -1.25 -19.45 2.27
CA LEU A 177 -0.44 -18.84 3.31
C LEU A 177 0.42 -17.73 2.69
N ASP A 178 0.28 -16.54 3.21
CA ASP A 178 1.07 -15.37 2.85
C ASP A 178 1.94 -14.94 4.03
N TYR A 179 3.23 -14.75 3.78
CA TYR A 179 4.14 -14.05 4.67
C TYR A 179 4.63 -12.79 3.99
N VAL A 180 4.57 -11.66 4.68
CA VAL A 180 5.03 -10.37 4.16
C VAL A 180 5.93 -9.67 5.20
N ASN A 181 7.12 -9.27 4.76
CA ASN A 181 7.99 -8.35 5.47
C ASN A 181 8.06 -7.05 4.67
N LYS A 182 7.62 -5.95 5.28
CA LYS A 182 7.55 -4.63 4.64
C LYS A 182 8.36 -3.62 5.46
N ILE A 183 9.11 -2.78 4.77
CA ILE A 183 9.66 -1.53 5.30
C ILE A 183 8.99 -0.39 4.55
N ASP A 184 8.55 0.61 5.29
CA ASP A 184 7.95 1.83 4.77
C ASP A 184 8.59 3.01 5.51
N ARG A 185 9.31 3.84 4.77
CA ARG A 185 10.03 4.97 5.34
C ARG A 185 9.74 6.23 4.54
N VAL A 186 9.42 7.27 5.25
CA VAL A 186 9.37 8.64 4.72
C VAL A 186 10.30 9.50 5.55
N SER A 187 11.19 10.22 4.89
CA SER A 187 12.08 11.20 5.50
C SER A 187 11.93 12.55 4.81
N SER A 188 11.98 13.63 5.57
CA SER A 188 11.92 15.01 5.08
C SER A 188 12.98 15.84 5.77
N GLN A 189 13.50 16.85 5.09
CA GLN A 189 14.44 17.81 5.67
C GLN A 189 13.74 18.74 6.65
N GLU A 190 12.44 18.98 6.49
CA GLU A 190 11.65 19.79 7.40
C GLU A 190 10.83 18.94 8.39
N VAL A 191 10.38 19.59 9.47
CA VAL A 191 9.52 18.95 10.47
C VAL A 191 8.17 18.63 9.84
N SER A 192 7.99 17.39 9.46
CA SER A 192 6.76 16.87 8.85
C SER A 192 6.12 15.82 9.77
N THR A 193 4.81 15.85 9.91
CA THR A 193 4.03 14.81 10.61
C THR A 193 3.99 13.48 9.83
N ARG A 194 4.47 13.47 8.58
CA ARG A 194 4.50 12.30 7.69
C ARG A 194 5.75 11.44 7.85
N VAL A 195 6.77 11.95 8.57
CA VAL A 195 8.03 11.22 8.76
C VAL A 195 7.82 9.98 9.61
N HIS A 196 8.22 8.82 9.11
CA HIS A 196 8.15 7.53 9.79
C HIS A 196 9.18 6.53 9.25
N ASP A 197 9.50 5.49 10.02
CA ASP A 197 10.32 4.34 9.61
C ASP A 197 9.69 3.05 10.14
N ILE A 198 8.74 2.51 9.39
CA ILE A 198 7.91 1.39 9.84
C ILE A 198 8.44 0.08 9.26
N LEU A 199 8.76 -0.84 10.15
CA LEU A 199 9.00 -2.25 9.83
C LEU A 199 7.74 -3.05 10.19
N SER A 200 7.18 -3.77 9.23
CA SER A 200 6.02 -4.62 9.42
C SER A 200 6.30 -6.06 8.99
N ASN A 201 5.84 -7.01 9.80
CA ASN A 201 5.82 -8.43 9.48
C ASN A 201 4.40 -8.94 9.63
N SER A 202 3.89 -9.65 8.63
CA SER A 202 2.55 -10.21 8.68
C SER A 202 2.51 -11.63 8.14
N VAL A 203 1.62 -12.42 8.72
CA VAL A 203 1.26 -13.76 8.27
C VAL A 203 -0.25 -13.79 8.08
N SER A 204 -0.70 -14.28 6.95
CA SER A 204 -2.11 -14.47 6.61
C SER A 204 -2.35 -15.91 6.16
N LEU A 205 -3.32 -16.58 6.75
CA LEU A 205 -3.78 -17.90 6.35
C LEU A 205 -5.23 -17.81 5.90
N ASP A 206 -5.50 -18.18 4.66
CA ASP A 206 -6.84 -18.26 4.08
C ASP A 206 -7.16 -19.72 3.75
N ILE A 207 -8.27 -20.22 4.26
CA ILE A 207 -8.78 -21.57 4.05
C ILE A 207 -10.17 -21.44 3.41
N SER A 208 -10.36 -22.05 2.25
CA SER A 208 -11.64 -22.11 1.57
C SER A 208 -12.06 -23.57 1.40
N TYR A 209 -13.27 -23.88 1.87
CA TYR A 209 -13.90 -25.19 1.76
C TYR A 209 -15.14 -25.10 0.89
N ARG A 210 -15.16 -25.88 -0.19
CA ARG A 210 -16.25 -25.96 -1.17
C ARG A 210 -16.77 -27.40 -1.26
N PRO A 211 -17.68 -27.79 -0.32
CA PRO A 211 -18.27 -29.13 -0.33
C PRO A 211 -19.11 -29.39 -1.58
N GLU A 212 -19.69 -28.34 -2.13
CA GLU A 212 -20.48 -28.35 -3.35
C GLU A 212 -20.14 -27.15 -4.22
N GLN A 213 -20.49 -27.19 -5.50
CA GLN A 213 -20.18 -26.12 -6.46
C GLN A 213 -20.86 -24.78 -6.11
N ASN A 214 -21.94 -24.84 -5.36
CA ASN A 214 -22.79 -23.71 -4.98
C ASN A 214 -22.53 -23.19 -3.57
N LEU A 215 -21.71 -23.89 -2.75
CA LEU A 215 -21.43 -23.50 -1.36
C LEU A 215 -19.94 -23.34 -1.12
N GLU A 216 -19.53 -22.16 -0.63
CA GLU A 216 -18.17 -21.87 -0.19
C GLU A 216 -18.17 -21.36 1.26
N LEU A 217 -17.35 -21.98 2.09
CA LEU A 217 -17.01 -21.54 3.44
C LEU A 217 -15.55 -21.10 3.45
N GLY A 218 -15.29 -19.85 3.84
CA GLY A 218 -13.95 -19.29 3.95
C GLY A 218 -13.64 -18.90 5.39
N MET A 219 -12.39 -19.14 5.80
CA MET A 219 -11.83 -18.66 7.06
C MET A 219 -10.48 -17.98 6.77
N LYS A 220 -10.27 -16.81 7.34
CA LYS A 220 -9.01 -16.09 7.22
C LYS A 220 -8.51 -15.65 8.58
N PHE A 221 -7.21 -15.82 8.78
CA PHE A 221 -6.48 -15.42 9.98
C PHE A 221 -5.33 -14.52 9.56
N ASP A 222 -5.29 -13.31 10.11
CA ASP A 222 -4.21 -12.35 9.88
C ASP A 222 -3.55 -11.98 11.20
N ILE A 223 -2.25 -12.10 11.24
CA ILE A 223 -1.42 -11.66 12.36
C ILE A 223 -0.35 -10.74 11.82
N ALA A 224 -0.25 -9.53 12.36
CA ALA A 224 0.79 -8.59 11.96
C ALA A 224 1.44 -7.93 13.18
N LYS A 225 2.71 -7.59 13.03
CA LYS A 225 3.45 -6.78 13.99
C LYS A 225 4.18 -5.69 13.22
N SER A 226 3.94 -4.45 13.60
CA SER A 226 4.55 -3.26 13.02
C SER A 226 5.30 -2.49 14.09
N THR A 227 6.40 -1.86 13.73
CA THR A 227 7.21 -1.04 14.64
C THR A 227 7.67 0.20 13.88
N ASP A 228 7.31 1.36 14.38
CA ASP A 228 7.87 2.64 13.93
C ASP A 228 9.14 2.94 14.72
N ARG A 229 10.27 2.94 14.03
CA ARG A 229 11.61 3.16 14.57
C ARG A 229 12.01 4.65 14.59
N PHE A 230 11.21 5.49 13.96
CA PHE A 230 11.42 6.94 14.00
C PHE A 230 11.06 7.52 15.37
N GLN A 231 10.14 6.89 16.06
CA GLN A 231 9.71 7.30 17.40
C GLN A 231 10.75 6.89 18.46
N THR A 232 10.96 7.73 19.50
CA THR A 232 11.85 7.41 20.62
C THR A 232 11.06 7.42 21.94
N PRO A 233 10.93 6.26 22.62
CA PRO A 233 11.25 4.90 22.20
C PRO A 233 10.33 4.42 21.06
N ASP A 234 10.76 3.36 20.36
CA ASP A 234 10.03 2.74 19.25
C ASP A 234 8.55 2.53 19.57
N LEU A 235 7.68 2.85 18.62
CA LEU A 235 6.24 2.64 18.74
C LEU A 235 5.84 1.34 18.04
N GLY A 236 5.32 0.38 18.79
CA GLY A 236 4.86 -0.90 18.26
C GLY A 236 3.35 -0.96 18.11
N ALA A 237 2.89 -1.67 17.07
CA ALA A 237 1.50 -2.07 16.90
C ALA A 237 1.41 -3.56 16.57
N SER A 238 0.34 -4.21 16.99
CA SER A 238 0.07 -5.62 16.66
C SER A 238 -1.39 -5.83 16.31
N LEU A 239 -1.60 -6.53 15.19
CA LEU A 239 -2.91 -6.91 14.68
C LEU A 239 -3.14 -8.41 14.89
N ASN A 240 -4.33 -8.76 15.35
CA ASN A 240 -4.89 -10.10 15.29
C ASN A 240 -6.29 -10.01 14.69
N ALA A 241 -6.45 -10.51 13.47
CA ALA A 241 -7.73 -10.47 12.78
C ALA A 241 -8.17 -11.87 12.35
N GLN A 242 -9.47 -12.10 12.45
CA GLN A 242 -10.11 -13.35 12.07
C GLN A 242 -11.38 -13.03 11.29
N SER A 243 -11.58 -13.70 10.17
CA SER A 243 -12.82 -13.56 9.41
C SER A 243 -13.37 -14.92 8.98
N VAL A 244 -14.67 -14.99 8.88
CA VAL A 244 -15.43 -16.12 8.36
C VAL A 244 -16.33 -15.61 7.26
N ARG A 245 -16.36 -16.33 6.14
CA ARG A 245 -17.15 -16.02 4.96
C ARG A 245 -17.96 -17.23 4.55
N LEU A 246 -19.24 -17.01 4.25
CA LEU A 246 -20.13 -17.98 3.63
C LEU A 246 -20.66 -17.39 2.33
N VAL A 247 -20.54 -18.13 1.24
CA VAL A 247 -21.14 -17.77 -0.05
C VAL A 247 -21.98 -18.94 -0.54
N TYR A 248 -23.22 -18.65 -0.88
CA TYR A 248 -24.14 -19.62 -1.48
C TYR A 248 -24.65 -19.09 -2.82
N ALA A 249 -24.37 -19.82 -3.89
CA ALA A 249 -24.83 -19.50 -5.23
C ALA A 249 -26.16 -20.23 -5.53
N PHE A 250 -27.19 -19.46 -5.86
CA PHE A 250 -28.45 -19.99 -6.35
C PHE A 250 -28.30 -20.30 -7.84
N GLN A 251 -28.33 -21.54 -8.23
CA GLN A 251 -28.06 -22.01 -9.59
C GLN A 251 -28.64 -21.09 -10.68
N GLY A 252 -27.76 -20.23 -11.26
CA GLY A 252 -28.12 -19.31 -12.32
C GLY A 252 -29.00 -18.09 -11.93
N ALA A 253 -29.47 -18.03 -10.67
CA ALA A 253 -30.41 -17.00 -10.23
C ALA A 253 -29.78 -15.89 -9.36
N GLY A 254 -28.62 -16.15 -8.73
CA GLY A 254 -27.98 -15.15 -7.88
C GLY A 254 -27.11 -15.76 -6.80
N GLN A 255 -26.77 -14.96 -5.76
CA GLN A 255 -25.95 -15.42 -4.64
C GLN A 255 -26.35 -14.75 -3.33
N ALA A 256 -26.10 -15.44 -2.23
CA ALA A 256 -26.08 -14.88 -0.89
C ALA A 256 -24.66 -14.95 -0.33
N ARG A 257 -24.20 -13.90 0.33
CA ARG A 257 -22.90 -13.81 0.99
C ARG A 257 -23.07 -13.27 2.39
N VAL A 258 -22.44 -13.94 3.35
CA VAL A 258 -22.36 -13.47 4.73
C VAL A 258 -20.89 -13.50 5.13
N GLU A 259 -20.41 -12.43 5.75
CA GLU A 259 -19.05 -12.29 6.23
C GLU A 259 -19.07 -11.66 7.61
N GLY A 260 -18.29 -12.21 8.53
CA GLY A 260 -18.05 -11.65 9.84
C GLY A 260 -16.55 -11.60 10.11
N SER A 261 -16.06 -10.48 10.63
CA SER A 261 -14.65 -10.35 11.03
C SER A 261 -14.55 -9.73 12.42
N ARG A 262 -13.53 -10.17 13.15
CA ARG A 262 -13.06 -9.59 14.40
C ARG A 262 -11.61 -9.19 14.21
N GLU A 263 -11.32 -7.94 14.47
CA GLU A 263 -9.98 -7.38 14.44
C GLU A 263 -9.63 -6.84 15.83
N GLU A 264 -8.42 -7.07 16.28
CA GLU A 264 -7.88 -6.53 17.53
C GLU A 264 -6.54 -5.88 17.22
N GLU A 265 -6.51 -4.54 17.29
CA GLU A 265 -5.32 -3.74 17.08
C GLU A 265 -4.83 -3.22 18.42
N LEU A 266 -3.61 -3.61 18.80
CA LEU A 266 -2.96 -3.15 20.02
C LEU A 266 -1.82 -2.23 19.66
N VAL A 267 -1.83 -0.99 20.15
CA VAL A 267 -0.77 0.00 20.00
C VAL A 267 -0.04 0.16 21.34
N GLY A 268 1.28 0.15 21.30
CA GLY A 268 2.12 0.07 22.48
C GLY A 268 2.07 1.27 23.42
N ARG A 269 1.49 2.39 22.98
CA ARG A 269 1.24 3.59 23.79
C ARG A 269 -0.09 4.23 23.41
N THR A 270 -0.76 4.81 24.38
CA THR A 270 -1.84 5.77 24.16
C THR A 270 -1.21 7.08 23.69
N LEU A 271 -1.20 7.31 22.41
CA LEU A 271 -0.82 8.58 21.79
C LEU A 271 -2.09 9.23 21.21
N ASP A 272 -2.14 10.56 21.26
CA ASP A 272 -3.23 11.31 20.62
C ASP A 272 -3.21 11.13 19.10
N SER A 273 -2.04 10.77 18.53
CA SER A 273 -1.89 10.43 17.11
C SER A 273 -0.71 9.47 16.88
N TYR A 274 -0.86 8.56 15.95
CA TYR A 274 0.18 7.69 15.41
C TYR A 274 0.11 7.67 13.88
N PRO A 275 1.21 7.35 13.16
CA PRO A 275 1.20 7.28 11.71
C PRO A 275 0.14 6.30 11.20
N TYR A 276 -0.62 6.71 10.20
CA TYR A 276 -1.62 5.85 9.54
C TYR A 276 -1.01 4.53 9.06
N GLU A 277 0.21 4.58 8.57
CA GLU A 277 0.96 3.45 8.00
C GLU A 277 1.29 2.38 9.06
N LEU A 278 1.36 2.77 10.35
CA LEU A 278 1.65 1.84 11.45
C LEU A 278 0.56 0.80 11.64
N THR A 279 -0.71 1.22 11.57
CA THR A 279 -1.89 0.36 11.76
C THR A 279 -2.65 0.10 10.45
N GLY A 280 -2.23 0.75 9.34
CA GLY A 280 -2.97 0.73 8.08
C GLY A 280 -4.36 1.37 8.20
N GLY A 281 -4.49 2.39 9.08
CA GLY A 281 -5.74 3.11 9.35
C GLY A 281 -6.72 2.41 10.27
N ARG A 282 -6.33 1.30 10.93
CA ARG A 282 -7.17 0.62 11.91
C ARG A 282 -7.18 1.40 13.22
N VAL A 283 -8.32 1.37 13.88
CA VAL A 283 -8.51 1.97 15.21
C VAL A 283 -8.00 0.99 16.27
N ALA A 284 -7.23 1.50 17.24
CA ALA A 284 -6.78 0.69 18.37
C ALA A 284 -7.98 0.13 19.17
N GLY A 285 -7.86 -1.13 19.58
CA GLY A 285 -8.89 -1.86 20.31
C GLY A 285 -9.52 -2.97 19.48
N LYS A 286 -10.74 -3.35 19.85
CA LYS A 286 -11.49 -4.43 19.18
C LYS A 286 -12.50 -3.85 18.22
N THR A 287 -12.46 -4.32 16.98
CA THR A 287 -13.38 -3.97 15.92
C THR A 287 -14.11 -5.23 15.46
N TRP A 288 -15.42 -5.16 15.34
CA TRP A 288 -16.26 -6.18 14.72
C TRP A 288 -16.89 -5.62 13.47
N ILE A 289 -16.81 -6.37 12.39
CA ILE A 289 -17.43 -6.01 11.12
C ILE A 289 -18.25 -7.22 10.65
N TRP A 290 -19.48 -6.98 10.21
CA TRP A 290 -20.32 -8.01 9.60
C TRP A 290 -21.01 -7.45 8.37
N ARG A 291 -21.09 -8.27 7.37
CA ARG A 291 -21.72 -7.96 6.08
C ARG A 291 -22.61 -9.09 5.65
N ALA A 292 -23.77 -8.75 5.14
CA ALA A 292 -24.66 -9.68 4.45
C ALA A 292 -25.08 -9.08 3.12
N GLY A 293 -24.95 -9.84 2.06
CA GLY A 293 -25.33 -9.46 0.71
C GLY A 293 -26.20 -10.53 0.08
N PHE A 294 -27.20 -10.12 -0.64
CA PHE A 294 -28.09 -10.98 -1.36
C PHE A 294 -28.39 -10.37 -2.72
N ASP A 295 -28.12 -11.12 -3.78
CA ASP A 295 -28.44 -10.77 -5.15
C ASP A 295 -29.24 -11.92 -5.77
N TYR A 296 -30.39 -11.61 -6.33
CA TYR A 296 -31.26 -12.62 -6.90
C TYR A 296 -31.99 -12.11 -8.14
N ARG A 297 -31.93 -12.87 -9.21
CA ARG A 297 -32.70 -12.65 -10.43
C ARG A 297 -34.07 -13.29 -10.29
N VAL A 298 -35.07 -12.48 -10.01
CA VAL A 298 -36.46 -12.93 -9.81
C VAL A 298 -37.03 -13.40 -11.17
N THR A 299 -36.78 -12.68 -12.24
CA THR A 299 -37.15 -13.04 -13.62
C THR A 299 -36.00 -12.62 -14.59
N ALA A 300 -36.19 -12.91 -15.88
CA ALA A 300 -35.22 -12.41 -16.90
C ALA A 300 -35.09 -10.88 -16.88
N PHE A 301 -36.10 -10.16 -16.41
CA PHE A 301 -36.18 -8.69 -16.45
C PHE A 301 -36.17 -8.06 -15.06
N ILE A 302 -36.15 -8.80 -13.98
CA ILE A 302 -36.20 -8.27 -12.61
C ILE A 302 -35.08 -8.87 -11.79
N GLN A 303 -34.25 -8.01 -11.22
CA GLN A 303 -33.20 -8.36 -10.26
C GLN A 303 -33.45 -7.64 -8.94
N ALA A 304 -33.35 -8.36 -7.84
CA ALA A 304 -33.39 -7.82 -6.49
C ALA A 304 -32.03 -7.95 -5.84
N SER A 305 -31.57 -6.92 -5.15
CA SER A 305 -30.38 -6.94 -4.32
C SER A 305 -30.65 -6.34 -2.94
N ALA A 306 -30.00 -6.89 -1.93
CA ALA A 306 -30.03 -6.35 -0.57
C ALA A 306 -28.63 -6.46 0.03
N THR A 307 -28.19 -5.42 0.73
CA THR A 307 -26.96 -5.40 1.49
C THR A 307 -27.21 -4.89 2.89
N TYR A 308 -26.53 -5.49 3.85
CA TYR A 308 -26.54 -5.07 5.23
C TYR A 308 -25.13 -5.10 5.76
N ASP A 309 -24.63 -3.97 6.24
CA ASP A 309 -23.32 -3.78 6.82
C ASP A 309 -23.48 -3.30 8.26
N GLY A 310 -22.69 -3.86 9.16
CA GLY A 310 -22.60 -3.39 10.52
C GLY A 310 -21.16 -3.41 11.03
N ARG A 311 -20.84 -2.49 11.91
CA ARG A 311 -19.52 -2.42 12.55
C ARG A 311 -19.60 -1.84 13.95
N THR A 312 -18.65 -2.25 14.80
CA THR A 312 -18.31 -1.58 16.07
C THR A 312 -16.80 -1.37 16.10
N GLU A 313 -16.36 -0.23 16.56
CA GLU A 313 -14.93 0.14 16.60
C GLU A 313 -14.58 0.63 18.00
N GLY A 314 -13.53 0.05 18.65
CA GLY A 314 -12.94 0.55 19.89
C GLY A 314 -13.94 0.76 21.05
N GLY A 315 -15.03 0.01 21.09
CA GLY A 315 -16.09 0.18 22.10
C GLY A 315 -17.16 1.23 21.77
N SER A 316 -17.11 1.83 20.59
CA SER A 316 -18.14 2.75 20.09
C SER A 316 -19.47 2.03 19.84
N PRO A 317 -20.61 2.73 19.87
CA PRO A 317 -21.89 2.15 19.50
C PRO A 317 -21.86 1.54 18.09
N PRO A 318 -22.59 0.44 17.86
CA PRO A 318 -22.61 -0.20 16.54
C PRO A 318 -23.27 0.72 15.50
N VAL A 319 -22.67 0.78 14.33
CA VAL A 319 -23.22 1.48 13.16
C VAL A 319 -23.75 0.44 12.20
N HIS A 320 -24.98 0.63 11.72
CA HIS A 320 -25.67 -0.27 10.81
C HIS A 320 -26.08 0.48 9.53
N THR A 321 -25.87 -0.15 8.40
CA THR A 321 -26.33 0.36 7.10
C THR A 321 -27.04 -0.74 6.36
N ALA A 322 -28.24 -0.48 5.89
CA ALA A 322 -29.01 -1.41 5.06
C ALA A 322 -29.42 -0.73 3.76
N ARG A 323 -29.30 -1.44 2.66
CA ARG A 323 -29.75 -1.01 1.33
C ARG A 323 -30.45 -2.15 0.64
N ALA A 324 -31.61 -1.86 0.03
CA ALA A 324 -32.32 -2.78 -0.85
C ALA A 324 -32.63 -2.08 -2.17
N GLU A 325 -32.48 -2.79 -3.27
CA GLU A 325 -32.68 -2.28 -4.62
C GLU A 325 -33.38 -3.33 -5.47
N VAL A 326 -34.34 -2.91 -6.27
CA VAL A 326 -34.97 -3.72 -7.31
C VAL A 326 -34.77 -3.02 -8.65
N ARG A 327 -34.19 -3.71 -9.61
CA ARG A 327 -33.97 -3.22 -10.98
C ARG A 327 -34.86 -3.99 -11.93
N ALA A 328 -35.56 -3.24 -12.78
CA ALA A 328 -36.33 -3.79 -13.88
C ALA A 328 -35.69 -3.35 -15.20
N PHE A 329 -35.54 -4.29 -16.12
CA PHE A 329 -35.02 -4.07 -17.48
C PHE A 329 -36.17 -4.26 -18.46
N PHE A 330 -36.48 -3.24 -19.24
CA PHE A 330 -37.57 -3.23 -20.21
C PHE A 330 -37.06 -3.25 -21.64
#